data_d13a93d7d7b7818f271e6942ef6ad286
#
_entry.id   d13a93d7d7b7818f271e6942ef6ad286
#
_cell.length_a   1.000
_cell.length_b   1.000
_cell.length_c   1.000
_cell.angle_alpha   90.00
_cell.angle_beta   90.00
_cell.angle_gamma   90.00
#
_symmetry.space_group_name_H-M   'P 1'
#
loop_
_entity.id
_entity.type
_entity.pdbx_description
1 polymer ?
#
loop_
_entity_poly.entity_id
_entity_poly.type
_entity_poly.pdbx_seq_one_letter_code
_entity_poly.pdbx_strand_id
1 'polypeptide(L)'
;MRNMSKKTWKIRVWNHMTEMQKLDILLKHAKVPHTYVRRWPEMDRPNCQEYLPGGRHDGGEQITAYDAAGNRIWDGIWGWGSYGFEQGLIEVMGAQLLGHDDVEGWLTARQVTKMWRCRNAAQNC
;
A
#
# COMPACT_ATOMS: atom_id res chain seq x y z
N MET A 1 23.48 -13.70 -22.58
CA MET A 1 22.65 -13.25 -21.47
C MET A 1 22.97 -14.08 -20.23
N ARG A 2 23.19 -13.45 -19.11
CA ARG A 2 23.44 -14.18 -17.86
C ARG A 2 22.15 -14.77 -17.31
N ASN A 3 22.18 -16.05 -16.94
CA ASN A 3 21.11 -16.65 -16.19
C ASN A 3 21.15 -16.14 -14.76
N MET A 4 20.06 -15.53 -14.31
CA MET A 4 19.92 -15.10 -12.93
C MET A 4 19.23 -16.18 -12.12
N SER A 5 19.66 -16.36 -10.86
CA SER A 5 18.94 -17.23 -9.93
C SER A 5 17.52 -16.70 -9.71
N LYS A 6 16.59 -17.60 -9.34
CA LYS A 6 15.22 -17.19 -9.00
C LYS A 6 15.19 -16.13 -7.87
N LYS A 7 16.09 -16.24 -6.89
CA LYS A 7 16.20 -15.29 -5.79
C LYS A 7 16.58 -13.89 -6.30
N THR A 8 17.60 -13.81 -7.16
CA THR A 8 18.04 -12.53 -7.74
C THR A 8 16.94 -11.90 -8.59
N TRP A 9 16.24 -12.70 -9.39
CA TRP A 9 15.12 -12.22 -10.20
C TRP A 9 13.99 -11.64 -9.32
N LYS A 10 13.59 -12.35 -8.27
CA LYS A 10 12.53 -11.89 -7.33
C LYS A 10 12.91 -10.59 -6.65
N ILE A 11 14.16 -10.42 -6.23
CA ILE A 11 14.64 -9.17 -5.62
C ILE A 11 14.55 -8.02 -6.62
N ARG A 12 14.95 -8.23 -7.86
CA ARG A 12 14.86 -7.19 -8.90
C ARG A 12 13.43 -6.77 -9.18
N VAL A 13 12.53 -7.72 -9.35
CA VAL A 13 11.11 -7.42 -9.56
C VAL A 13 10.56 -6.62 -8.39
N TRP A 14 10.88 -7.04 -7.16
CA TRP A 14 10.48 -6.32 -5.95
C TRP A 14 10.95 -4.87 -5.94
N ASN A 15 12.22 -4.63 -6.27
CA ASN A 15 12.80 -3.30 -6.25
C ASN A 15 12.20 -2.35 -7.29
N HIS A 16 11.59 -2.89 -8.34
CA HIS A 16 10.92 -2.09 -9.37
C HIS A 16 9.42 -1.89 -9.10
N MET A 17 8.88 -2.53 -8.07
CA MET A 17 7.48 -2.35 -7.70
C MET A 17 7.25 -1.04 -6.96
N THR A 18 6.04 -0.49 -7.10
CA THR A 18 5.58 0.62 -6.27
C THR A 18 5.31 0.13 -4.84
N GLU A 19 5.27 1.04 -3.88
CA GLU A 19 4.95 0.67 -2.50
C GLU A 19 3.55 0.06 -2.37
N MET A 20 2.57 0.55 -3.15
CA MET A 20 1.22 -0.03 -3.14
C MET A 20 1.22 -1.47 -3.69
N GLN A 21 1.98 -1.75 -4.74
CA GLN A 21 2.13 -3.12 -5.26
C GLN A 21 2.81 -4.04 -4.23
N LYS A 22 3.83 -3.53 -3.55
CA LYS A 22 4.50 -4.28 -2.47
C LYS A 22 3.55 -4.56 -1.32
N LEU A 23 2.74 -3.58 -0.92
CA LEU A 23 1.76 -3.77 0.14
C LEU A 23 0.74 -4.85 -0.22
N ASP A 24 0.23 -4.85 -1.44
CA ASP A 24 -0.66 -5.90 -1.93
C ASP A 24 -0.05 -7.30 -1.77
N ILE A 25 1.20 -7.47 -2.18
CA ILE A 25 1.91 -8.74 -2.07
C ILE A 25 2.12 -9.13 -0.61
N LEU A 26 2.56 -8.20 0.23
CA LEU A 26 2.80 -8.49 1.65
C LEU A 26 1.52 -8.89 2.38
N LEU A 27 0.40 -8.25 2.06
CA LEU A 27 -0.89 -8.59 2.65
C LEU A 27 -1.39 -9.95 2.18
N LYS A 28 -1.16 -10.31 0.93
CA LYS A 28 -1.47 -11.66 0.43
C LYS A 28 -0.65 -12.73 1.15
N HIS A 29 0.63 -12.50 1.36
CA HIS A 29 1.49 -13.41 2.10
C HIS A 29 1.05 -13.56 3.56
N ALA A 30 0.60 -12.48 4.18
CA ALA A 30 0.10 -12.49 5.56
C ALA A 30 -1.33 -13.00 5.66
N LYS A 31 -1.97 -13.34 4.53
CA LYS A 31 -3.36 -13.80 4.45
C LYS A 31 -4.35 -12.78 5.02
N VAL A 32 -4.08 -11.50 4.84
CA VAL A 32 -4.99 -10.42 5.23
C VAL A 32 -5.98 -10.19 4.10
N PRO A 33 -7.29 -10.37 4.33
CA PRO A 33 -8.29 -10.06 3.31
C PRO A 33 -8.22 -8.59 2.94
N HIS A 34 -8.09 -8.31 1.63
CA HIS A 34 -8.00 -6.92 1.16
C HIS A 34 -8.40 -6.82 -0.30
N THR A 35 -8.75 -5.60 -0.69
CA THR A 35 -8.94 -5.22 -2.09
C THR A 35 -7.88 -4.21 -2.50
N TYR A 36 -7.52 -4.24 -3.76
CA TYR A 36 -6.56 -3.29 -4.33
C TYR A 36 -7.19 -2.63 -5.55
N VAL A 37 -7.51 -1.34 -5.43
CA VAL A 37 -8.03 -0.51 -6.52
C VAL A 37 -6.86 0.27 -7.10
N ARG A 38 -6.51 -0.01 -8.34
CA ARG A 38 -5.35 0.60 -9.00
C ARG A 38 -5.64 1.95 -9.63
N ARG A 39 -6.91 2.27 -9.80
CA ARG A 39 -7.34 3.60 -10.20
C ARG A 39 -8.51 4.04 -9.33
N TRP A 40 -8.25 5.03 -8.51
CA TRP A 40 -9.24 5.59 -7.59
C TRP A 40 -9.59 7.02 -8.02
N PRO A 41 -10.68 7.21 -8.76
CA PRO A 41 -11.02 8.51 -9.37
C PRO A 41 -11.18 9.66 -8.38
N GLU A 42 -11.54 9.37 -7.14
CA GLU A 42 -11.68 10.37 -6.08
C GLU A 42 -10.39 11.13 -5.81
N MET A 43 -9.24 10.59 -6.22
CA MET A 43 -7.95 11.23 -6.09
C MET A 43 -7.48 11.92 -7.38
N ASP A 44 -8.35 12.03 -8.38
CA ASP A 44 -7.99 12.71 -9.63
C ASP A 44 -7.66 14.20 -9.36
N ARG A 45 -6.56 14.67 -9.92
CA ARG A 45 -6.26 16.09 -9.92
C ARG A 45 -7.25 16.83 -10.82
N PRO A 46 -7.68 18.03 -10.45
CA PRO A 46 -8.53 18.82 -11.34
C PRO A 46 -7.88 19.02 -12.71
N ASN A 47 -8.61 18.71 -13.77
CA ASN A 47 -8.20 18.91 -15.16
C ASN A 47 -6.90 18.20 -15.57
N CYS A 48 -6.51 17.15 -14.86
CA CYS A 48 -5.31 16.39 -15.18
C CYS A 48 -5.60 14.90 -15.09
N GLN A 49 -5.29 14.18 -16.19
CA GLN A 49 -5.44 12.73 -16.25
C GLN A 49 -4.26 12.17 -17.03
N GLU A 50 -3.12 12.10 -16.39
CA GLU A 50 -1.93 11.59 -17.00
C GLU A 50 -1.39 10.37 -16.26
N TYR A 51 -0.62 9.56 -16.96
CA TYR A 51 0.11 8.46 -16.32
C TYR A 51 1.34 9.00 -15.62
N LEU A 52 1.59 8.46 -14.44
CA LEU A 52 2.75 8.77 -13.63
C LEU A 52 3.80 7.66 -13.76
N PRO A 53 5.04 7.88 -13.27
CA PRO A 53 6.08 6.86 -13.31
C PRO A 53 5.61 5.52 -12.77
N GLY A 54 6.06 4.42 -13.41
CA GLY A 54 5.66 3.07 -13.05
C GLY A 54 4.29 2.65 -13.58
N GLY A 55 3.72 3.39 -14.54
CA GLY A 55 2.41 3.10 -15.12
C GLY A 55 1.25 3.44 -14.18
N ARG A 56 1.51 4.22 -13.14
CA ARG A 56 0.48 4.62 -12.17
C ARG A 56 -0.44 5.68 -12.75
N HIS A 57 -1.67 5.66 -12.29
CA HIS A 57 -2.68 6.60 -12.76
C HIS A 57 -2.74 7.84 -11.88
N ASP A 58 -3.08 8.97 -12.47
CA ASP A 58 -3.28 10.23 -11.74
C ASP A 58 -4.34 10.10 -10.64
N GLY A 59 -5.38 9.28 -10.88
CA GLY A 59 -6.43 9.02 -9.90
C GLY A 59 -6.00 8.26 -8.65
N GLY A 60 -4.76 7.78 -8.61
CA GLY A 60 -4.25 7.12 -7.42
C GLY A 60 -4.70 5.68 -7.24
N GLU A 61 -4.34 5.12 -6.08
CA GLU A 61 -4.56 3.73 -5.74
C GLU A 61 -5.03 3.61 -4.29
N GLN A 62 -5.82 2.57 -4.01
CA GLN A 62 -6.31 2.30 -2.67
C GLN A 62 -6.26 0.82 -2.37
N ILE A 63 -5.73 0.47 -1.19
CA ILE A 63 -5.85 -0.86 -0.60
C ILE A 63 -6.73 -0.73 0.62
N THR A 64 -7.78 -1.56 0.70
CA THR A 64 -8.66 -1.63 1.86
C THR A 64 -8.53 -3.01 2.49
N ALA A 65 -8.23 -3.05 3.77
CA ALA A 65 -8.10 -4.29 4.52
C ALA A 65 -9.39 -4.59 5.28
N TYR A 66 -9.70 -5.88 5.41
CA TYR A 66 -10.93 -6.37 6.05
C TYR A 66 -10.59 -7.40 7.12
N ASP A 67 -11.47 -7.50 8.12
CA ASP A 67 -11.38 -8.61 9.07
C ASP A 67 -12.03 -9.88 8.50
N ALA A 68 -12.03 -10.97 9.26
CA ALA A 68 -12.58 -12.25 8.82
C ALA A 68 -14.10 -12.20 8.56
N ALA A 69 -14.80 -11.25 9.18
CA ALA A 69 -16.23 -11.05 8.98
C ALA A 69 -16.55 -10.13 7.78
N GLY A 70 -15.54 -9.61 7.10
CA GLY A 70 -15.72 -8.71 5.97
C GLY A 70 -15.88 -7.24 6.32
N ASN A 71 -15.64 -6.86 7.57
CA ASN A 71 -15.68 -5.46 7.99
C ASN A 71 -14.38 -4.76 7.65
N ARG A 72 -14.49 -3.54 7.10
CA ARG A 72 -13.34 -2.69 6.83
C ARG A 72 -12.64 -2.32 8.14
N ILE A 73 -11.30 -2.49 8.18
CA ILE A 73 -10.52 -2.23 9.38
C ILE A 73 -9.51 -1.10 9.21
N TRP A 74 -8.90 -0.97 8.03
CA TRP A 74 -8.02 0.15 7.69
C TRP A 74 -7.85 0.23 6.18
N ASP A 75 -7.33 1.35 5.69
CA ASP A 75 -6.98 1.49 4.29
C ASP A 75 -5.68 2.27 4.11
N GLY A 76 -5.02 2.00 3.01
CA GLY A 76 -3.84 2.71 2.56
C GLY A 76 -4.08 3.29 1.17
N ILE A 77 -3.61 4.52 0.96
CA ILE A 77 -3.78 5.22 -0.31
C ILE A 77 -2.47 5.78 -0.82
N TRP A 78 -2.41 5.91 -2.14
CA TRP A 78 -1.41 6.71 -2.82
C TRP A 78 -2.11 7.47 -3.93
N GLY A 79 -2.06 8.79 -3.90
CA GLY A 79 -2.69 9.60 -4.92
C GLY A 79 -2.46 11.08 -4.65
N TRP A 80 -2.86 11.92 -5.60
CA TRP A 80 -2.70 13.35 -5.47
C TRP A 80 -3.38 13.86 -4.19
N GLY A 81 -2.63 14.60 -3.40
CA GLY A 81 -3.10 15.11 -2.12
C GLY A 81 -2.86 14.18 -0.94
N SER A 82 -2.44 12.93 -1.15
CA SER A 82 -2.07 12.04 -0.05
C SER A 82 -0.69 12.37 0.49
N TYR A 83 -0.49 12.12 1.79
CA TYR A 83 0.81 12.34 2.43
C TYR A 83 1.82 11.30 1.98
N GLY A 84 2.83 11.76 1.26
CA GLY A 84 3.87 10.92 0.67
C GLY A 84 3.68 10.67 -0.83
N PHE A 85 2.69 11.28 -1.46
CA PHE A 85 2.40 11.08 -2.88
C PHE A 85 3.63 11.27 -3.77
N GLU A 86 4.35 12.37 -3.62
CA GLU A 86 5.48 12.71 -4.49
C GLU A 86 6.66 11.76 -4.33
N GLN A 87 6.81 11.16 -3.15
CA GLN A 87 7.86 10.20 -2.86
C GLN A 87 7.45 8.75 -3.16
N GLY A 88 6.23 8.52 -3.64
CA GLY A 88 5.71 7.18 -3.88
C GLY A 88 5.35 6.42 -2.60
N LEU A 89 5.18 7.13 -1.48
CA LEU A 89 4.91 6.54 -0.18
C LEU A 89 3.42 6.53 0.14
N ILE A 90 3.03 5.75 1.14
CA ILE A 90 1.65 5.42 1.45
C ILE A 90 1.14 6.25 2.63
N GLU A 91 -0.11 6.70 2.50
CA GLU A 91 -0.87 7.26 3.62
C GLU A 91 -1.87 6.21 4.10
N VAL A 92 -1.99 6.01 5.40
CA VAL A 92 -2.91 5.03 5.99
C VAL A 92 -3.88 5.69 6.96
N MET A 93 -5.06 5.08 7.09
CA MET A 93 -6.10 5.49 8.02
C MET A 93 -6.80 4.25 8.56
N GLY A 94 -7.14 4.26 9.84
CA GLY A 94 -7.87 3.18 10.50
C GLY A 94 -7.34 2.93 11.91
N ALA A 95 -8.22 3.04 12.91
CA ALA A 95 -7.84 2.89 14.31
C ALA A 95 -7.29 1.50 14.62
N GLN A 96 -7.73 0.47 13.90
CA GLN A 96 -7.25 -0.90 14.07
C GLN A 96 -5.78 -1.06 13.63
N LEU A 97 -5.27 -0.18 12.79
CA LEU A 97 -3.87 -0.14 12.38
C LEU A 97 -3.07 0.83 13.24
N LEU A 98 -3.58 2.04 13.41
CA LEU A 98 -2.84 3.16 13.99
C LEU A 98 -3.03 3.32 15.50
N GLY A 99 -4.16 2.83 16.03
CA GLY A 99 -4.52 3.06 17.42
C GLY A 99 -5.11 4.44 17.69
N HIS A 100 -5.38 5.21 16.65
CA HIS A 100 -6.03 6.52 16.72
C HIS A 100 -6.80 6.78 15.42
N ASP A 101 -7.64 7.83 15.41
CA ASP A 101 -8.51 8.15 14.28
C ASP A 101 -7.89 9.09 13.26
N ASP A 102 -6.65 9.48 13.44
CA ASP A 102 -5.94 10.35 12.49
C ASP A 102 -5.29 9.52 11.39
N VAL A 103 -4.62 10.19 10.45
CA VAL A 103 -3.89 9.54 9.37
C VAL A 103 -2.38 9.58 9.64
N GLU A 104 -1.66 8.62 9.05
CA GLU A 104 -0.21 8.67 8.96
C GLU A 104 0.22 8.49 7.51
N GLY A 105 1.19 9.29 7.10
CA GLY A 105 1.71 9.28 5.74
C GLY A 105 3.19 8.95 5.66
N TRP A 106 3.72 9.04 4.44
CA TRP A 106 5.14 8.79 4.12
C TRP A 106 5.61 7.41 4.54
N LEU A 107 4.75 6.41 4.40
CA LEU A 107 5.04 5.04 4.84
C LEU A 107 5.42 4.15 3.65
N THR A 108 6.39 3.26 3.87
CA THR A 108 6.67 2.16 2.97
C THR A 108 5.71 1.00 3.23
N ALA A 109 5.58 0.11 2.27
CA ALA A 109 4.76 -1.10 2.44
C ALA A 109 5.22 -1.94 3.64
N ARG A 110 6.54 -2.04 3.86
CA ARG A 110 7.09 -2.79 5.00
C ARG A 110 6.73 -2.15 6.33
N GLN A 111 6.74 -0.82 6.40
CA GLN A 111 6.32 -0.11 7.61
C GLN A 111 4.83 -0.35 7.91
N VAL A 112 3.96 -0.27 6.90
CA VAL A 112 2.53 -0.53 7.07
C VAL A 112 2.31 -1.97 7.55
N THR A 113 2.96 -2.93 6.92
CA THR A 113 2.82 -4.34 7.29
C THR A 113 3.32 -4.60 8.71
N LYS A 114 4.42 -3.97 9.09
CA LYS A 114 4.94 -4.07 10.47
C LYS A 114 3.94 -3.50 11.47
N MET A 115 3.38 -2.34 11.20
CA MET A 115 2.35 -1.72 12.06
C MET A 115 1.16 -2.65 12.26
N TRP A 116 0.65 -3.24 11.17
CA TRP A 116 -0.45 -4.19 11.24
C TRP A 116 -0.09 -5.43 12.06
N ARG A 117 1.09 -6.00 11.82
CA ARG A 117 1.56 -7.17 12.55
C ARG A 117 1.69 -6.88 14.05
N CYS A 118 2.18 -5.69 14.42
CA CYS A 118 2.31 -5.26 15.80
C CYS A 118 0.95 -5.16 16.49
N ARG A 119 -0.02 -4.56 15.82
CA ARG A 119 -1.38 -4.42 16.35
C ARG A 119 -2.07 -5.77 16.50
N ASN A 120 -1.88 -6.66 15.53
CA ASN A 120 -2.57 -7.93 15.49
C ASN A 120 -1.98 -8.96 16.45
N ALA A 121 -0.67 -8.93 16.67
CA ALA A 121 0.04 -9.90 17.51
C ALA A 121 0.14 -9.48 18.98
N ALA A 122 -0.15 -8.24 19.31
CA ALA A 122 -0.18 -7.68 20.66
C ALA A 122 1.13 -7.73 21.47
N GLN A 123 2.17 -8.44 21.05
CA GLN A 123 3.32 -8.68 21.93
C GLN A 123 4.70 -8.64 21.30
N ASN A 124 4.82 -8.66 19.97
CA ASN A 124 6.12 -8.87 19.34
C ASN A 124 6.42 -7.84 18.26
N CYS A 125 6.66 -6.64 18.70
CA CYS A 125 7.04 -5.56 17.79
C CYS A 125 8.42 -5.04 18.07
#